data_406b719e1db8f3969986cccddb7e1912
#
_entry.id   406b719e1db8f3969986cccddb7e1912
#
_cell.length_a   1.000
_cell.length_b   1.000
_cell.length_c   1.000
_cell.angle_alpha   90.00
_cell.angle_beta   90.00
_cell.angle_gamma   90.00
#
_symmetry.space_group_name_H-M   'P 1'
#
loop_
_entity.id
_entity.type
_entity.pdbx_description
1 polymer ?
#
loop_
_entity_poly.entity_id
_entity_poly.type
_entity_poly.pdbx_seq_one_letter_code
_entity_poly.pdbx_strand_id
1 'polypeptide(L)'
;MRRAAKVDANQAEIVQALRKIGAVVQSLAAVGNGCPDLLVGYRNRLFLLELKDGNKPPSAQALTPHQVEWHRVWQGHVVVVNSVESAIAAINNPA
;
A
#
# COMPACT_ATOMS: atom_id res chain seq x y z
N MET A 1 16.49 19.00 -10.73
CA MET A 1 15.02 18.94 -10.76
C MET A 1 14.52 17.75 -9.98
N ARG A 2 13.52 17.97 -9.20
CA ARG A 2 12.97 16.93 -8.39
C ARG A 2 11.96 16.09 -9.16
N ARG A 3 12.11 14.77 -9.11
CA ARG A 3 11.18 13.88 -9.77
C ARG A 3 9.98 13.63 -8.86
N ALA A 4 8.78 13.67 -9.42
CA ALA A 4 7.58 13.32 -8.71
C ALA A 4 7.58 11.82 -8.40
N ALA A 5 7.13 11.44 -7.21
CA ALA A 5 6.97 10.05 -6.85
C ALA A 5 5.88 9.43 -7.70
N LYS A 6 6.10 8.19 -8.16
CA LYS A 6 5.11 7.48 -8.95
C LYS A 6 4.07 6.84 -8.03
N VAL A 7 2.81 7.11 -8.32
CA VAL A 7 1.68 6.66 -7.51
C VAL A 7 0.70 5.90 -8.40
N ASP A 8 0.19 4.77 -7.95
CA ASP A 8 -0.82 4.01 -8.69
C ASP A 8 -2.11 4.81 -8.81
N ALA A 9 -2.82 4.61 -9.94
CA ALA A 9 -4.01 5.40 -10.26
C ALA A 9 -5.12 5.23 -9.22
N ASN A 10 -5.19 4.07 -8.53
CA ASN A 10 -6.23 3.80 -7.55
C ASN A 10 -5.88 4.24 -6.13
N GLN A 11 -4.72 4.86 -5.92
CA GLN A 11 -4.29 5.18 -4.55
C GLN A 11 -5.23 6.18 -3.87
N ALA A 12 -5.64 7.23 -4.58
CA ALA A 12 -6.52 8.25 -3.99
C ALA A 12 -7.85 7.64 -3.52
N GLU A 13 -8.41 6.74 -4.32
CA GLU A 13 -9.67 6.07 -3.98
C GLU A 13 -9.51 5.20 -2.73
N ILE A 14 -8.44 4.44 -2.67
CA ILE A 14 -8.15 3.57 -1.52
C ILE A 14 -7.94 4.40 -0.26
N VAL A 15 -7.14 5.47 -0.35
CA VAL A 15 -6.89 6.36 0.79
C VAL A 15 -8.20 6.96 1.32
N GLN A 16 -9.05 7.45 0.42
CA GLN A 16 -10.35 8.00 0.81
C GLN A 16 -11.21 6.97 1.52
N ALA A 17 -11.27 5.75 0.98
CA ALA A 17 -12.08 4.70 1.57
C ALA A 17 -11.59 4.30 2.96
N LEU A 18 -10.28 4.21 3.14
CA LEU A 18 -9.70 3.88 4.45
C LEU A 18 -9.98 4.98 5.47
N ARG A 19 -9.82 6.23 5.06
CA ARG A 19 -10.10 7.37 5.96
C ARG A 19 -11.58 7.43 6.34
N LYS A 20 -12.45 7.06 5.42
CA LYS A 20 -13.90 7.08 5.65
C LYS A 20 -14.32 6.11 6.75
N ILE A 21 -13.63 5.00 6.91
CA ILE A 21 -13.92 4.04 7.99
C ILE A 21 -13.13 4.33 9.26
N GLY A 22 -12.42 5.45 9.32
CA GLY A 22 -11.74 5.92 10.52
C GLY A 22 -10.25 5.65 10.59
N ALA A 23 -9.64 5.13 9.53
CA ALA A 23 -8.19 4.90 9.52
C ALA A 23 -7.44 6.22 9.34
N VAL A 24 -6.23 6.28 9.89
CA VAL A 24 -5.29 7.36 9.63
C VAL A 24 -4.29 6.83 8.61
N VAL A 25 -4.11 7.55 7.51
CA VAL A 25 -3.32 7.08 6.39
C VAL A 25 -2.23 8.09 6.05
N GLN A 26 -1.00 7.60 5.91
CA GLN A 26 0.13 8.42 5.51
C GLN A 26 0.79 7.80 4.29
N SER A 27 1.03 8.62 3.26
CA SER A 27 1.74 8.15 2.07
C SER A 27 3.23 8.02 2.37
N LEU A 28 3.81 6.91 1.90
CA LEU A 28 5.26 6.66 1.95
C LEU A 28 5.88 6.76 0.56
N ALA A 29 5.15 7.30 -0.42
CA ALA A 29 5.59 7.32 -1.82
C ALA A 29 6.94 8.02 -1.99
N ALA A 30 7.25 9.01 -1.18
CA ALA A 30 8.50 9.76 -1.28
C ALA A 30 9.72 9.00 -0.73
N VAL A 31 9.51 7.90 -0.02
CA VAL A 31 10.62 7.12 0.55
C VAL A 31 11.40 6.39 -0.54
N GLY A 32 10.69 5.77 -1.49
CA GLY A 32 11.35 5.07 -2.59
C GLY A 32 12.00 3.76 -2.20
N ASN A 33 12.81 3.24 -3.10
CA ASN A 33 13.61 2.00 -2.90
C ASN A 33 12.78 0.78 -2.52
N GLY A 34 11.57 0.67 -3.07
CA GLY A 34 10.70 -0.48 -2.85
C GLY A 34 9.89 -0.43 -1.57
N CYS A 35 9.97 0.67 -0.80
CA CYS A 35 9.15 0.85 0.38
C CYS A 35 7.66 0.80 0.02
N PRO A 36 6.80 0.18 0.84
CA PRO A 36 5.37 0.16 0.57
C PRO A 36 4.75 1.56 0.47
N ASP A 37 3.58 1.63 -0.14
CA ASP A 37 2.96 2.91 -0.50
C ASP A 37 2.34 3.64 0.68
N LEU A 38 1.73 2.91 1.62
CA LEU A 38 0.94 3.52 2.69
C LEU A 38 1.29 2.97 4.06
N LEU A 39 1.35 3.89 5.01
CA LEU A 39 1.37 3.59 6.44
C LEU A 39 -0.04 3.86 6.96
N VAL A 40 -0.67 2.88 7.60
CA VAL A 40 -2.05 2.98 8.04
C VAL A 40 -2.16 2.63 9.52
N GLY A 41 -2.78 3.53 10.28
CA GLY A 41 -3.15 3.29 11.67
C GLY A 41 -4.64 3.07 11.78
N TYR A 42 -5.06 1.97 12.40
CA TYR A 42 -6.47 1.65 12.53
C TYR A 42 -6.70 0.78 13.76
N ARG A 43 -7.61 1.21 14.62
CA ARG A 43 -7.91 0.50 15.87
C ARG A 43 -6.67 0.16 16.68
N ASN A 44 -5.78 1.15 16.78
CA ASN A 44 -4.54 1.05 17.55
C ASN A 44 -3.55 0.03 17.00
N ARG A 45 -3.66 -0.28 15.71
CA ARG A 45 -2.80 -1.23 15.00
C ARG A 45 -2.13 -0.55 13.83
N LEU A 46 -0.99 -1.07 13.43
CA LEU A 46 -0.15 -0.54 12.38
C LEU A 46 -0.17 -1.48 11.18
N PHE A 47 -0.39 -0.92 9.99
CA PHE A 47 -0.37 -1.69 8.75
C PHE A 47 0.51 -0.99 7.73
N LEU A 48 1.25 -1.78 6.95
CA LEU A 48 1.94 -1.31 5.74
C LEU A 48 1.24 -1.92 4.55
N LEU A 49 0.82 -1.08 3.61
CA LEU A 49 0.11 -1.54 2.42
C LEU A 49 0.90 -1.19 1.17
N GLU A 50 1.13 -2.22 0.34
CA GLU A 50 1.68 -2.07 -0.99
C GLU A 50 0.52 -2.08 -1.98
N LEU A 51 0.36 -1.00 -2.75
CA LEU A 51 -0.78 -0.86 -3.65
C LEU A 51 -0.42 -1.30 -5.07
N LYS A 52 -1.30 -2.08 -5.68
CA LYS A 52 -1.26 -2.39 -7.09
C LYS A 52 -2.62 -2.03 -7.71
N ASP A 53 -2.65 -1.72 -9.00
CA ASP A 53 -3.90 -1.39 -9.69
C ASP A 53 -4.55 -2.68 -10.16
N GLY A 54 -5.66 -3.06 -9.51
CA GLY A 54 -6.38 -4.31 -9.80
C GLY A 54 -7.04 -4.32 -11.18
N ASN A 55 -7.13 -3.16 -11.84
CA ASN A 55 -7.68 -3.07 -13.19
C ASN A 55 -6.63 -3.36 -14.26
N LYS A 56 -5.37 -3.51 -13.89
CA LYS A 56 -4.30 -3.83 -14.82
C LYS A 56 -4.06 -5.33 -14.91
N PRO A 57 -3.40 -5.80 -15.99
CA PRO A 57 -3.06 -7.23 -16.11
C PRO A 57 -2.19 -7.72 -14.97
N PRO A 58 -2.19 -9.04 -14.68
CA PRO A 58 -1.39 -9.58 -13.59
C PRO A 58 0.09 -9.21 -13.65
N SER A 59 0.68 -9.13 -14.84
CA SER A 59 2.10 -8.76 -14.98
C SER A 59 2.36 -7.33 -14.47
N ALA A 60 1.39 -6.44 -14.58
CA ALA A 60 1.52 -5.06 -14.09
C ALA A 60 1.24 -4.96 -12.59
N GLN A 61 0.70 -6.00 -11.99
CA GLN A 61 0.44 -6.06 -10.54
C GLN A 61 1.55 -6.76 -9.77
N ALA A 62 2.54 -7.32 -10.47
CA ALA A 62 3.67 -7.98 -9.81
C ALA A 62 4.54 -6.95 -9.09
N LEU A 63 5.19 -7.37 -8.02
CA LEU A 63 6.17 -6.54 -7.33
C LEU A 63 7.36 -6.28 -8.24
N THR A 64 7.87 -5.05 -8.21
CA THR A 64 9.13 -4.72 -8.91
C THR A 64 10.29 -5.38 -8.18
N PRO A 65 11.49 -5.49 -8.82
CA PRO A 65 12.65 -6.05 -8.13
C PRO A 65 12.99 -5.35 -6.81
N HIS A 66 12.89 -4.01 -6.75
CA HIS A 66 13.14 -3.29 -5.51
C HIS A 66 12.10 -3.62 -4.44
N GLN A 67 10.84 -3.78 -4.83
CA GLN A 67 9.78 -4.15 -3.91
C GLN A 67 9.95 -5.58 -3.40
N VAL A 68 10.34 -6.50 -4.28
CA VAL A 68 10.63 -7.90 -3.87
C VAL A 68 11.71 -7.91 -2.81
N GLU A 69 12.80 -7.17 -3.05
CA GLU A 69 13.90 -7.10 -2.10
C GLU A 69 13.48 -6.46 -0.79
N TRP A 70 12.71 -5.38 -0.85
CA TRP A 70 12.23 -4.69 0.35
C TRP A 70 11.36 -5.63 1.20
N HIS A 71 10.41 -6.33 0.55
CA HIS A 71 9.54 -7.28 1.25
C HIS A 71 10.34 -8.45 1.84
N ARG A 72 11.38 -8.88 1.14
CA ARG A 72 12.21 -10.00 1.60
C ARG A 72 12.95 -9.69 2.90
N VAL A 73 13.48 -8.48 3.05
CA VAL A 73 14.28 -8.13 4.23
C VAL A 73 13.45 -7.55 5.36
N TRP A 74 12.22 -7.15 5.08
CA TRP A 74 11.36 -6.55 6.09
C TRP A 74 10.96 -7.59 7.14
N GLN A 75 11.17 -7.24 8.40
CA GLN A 75 10.86 -8.16 9.52
C GLN A 75 9.58 -7.72 10.20
N GLY A 76 8.53 -7.52 9.45
CA GLY A 76 7.23 -7.12 9.92
C GLY A 76 6.19 -7.50 8.89
N HIS A 77 4.96 -7.10 9.16
CA HIS A 77 3.85 -7.42 8.28
C HIS A 77 3.71 -6.36 7.20
N VAL A 78 3.54 -6.79 5.97
CA VAL A 78 3.21 -5.92 4.84
C VAL A 78 2.21 -6.66 3.95
N VAL A 79 1.18 -5.96 3.48
CA VAL A 79 0.11 -6.56 2.70
C VAL A 79 0.05 -5.90 1.33
N VAL A 80 -0.05 -6.72 0.28
CA VAL A 80 -0.28 -6.22 -1.08
C VAL A 80 -1.78 -6.16 -1.29
N VAL A 81 -2.29 -4.98 -1.67
CA VAL A 81 -3.71 -4.77 -1.93
C VAL A 81 -3.88 -4.14 -3.31
N ASN A 82 -5.01 -4.42 -3.97
CA ASN A 82 -5.24 -3.93 -5.33
C ASN A 82 -6.63 -3.33 -5.53
N SER A 83 -7.40 -3.16 -4.47
CA SER A 83 -8.74 -2.59 -4.54
C SER A 83 -9.13 -2.00 -3.20
N VAL A 84 -10.20 -1.22 -3.18
CA VAL A 84 -10.77 -0.71 -1.94
C VAL A 84 -11.14 -1.88 -1.02
N GLU A 85 -11.79 -2.91 -1.58
CA GLU A 85 -12.23 -4.07 -0.81
C GLU A 85 -11.05 -4.80 -0.17
N SER A 86 -9.99 -5.04 -0.92
CA SER A 86 -8.82 -5.74 -0.38
C SER A 86 -8.09 -4.91 0.67
N ALA A 87 -8.07 -3.59 0.50
CA ALA A 87 -7.44 -2.70 1.48
C ALA A 87 -8.20 -2.67 2.80
N ILE A 88 -9.53 -2.57 2.72
CA ILE A 88 -10.39 -2.60 3.91
C ILE A 88 -10.27 -3.95 4.62
N ALA A 89 -10.29 -5.05 3.85
CA ALA A 89 -10.13 -6.39 4.42
C ALA A 89 -8.78 -6.53 5.14
N ALA A 90 -7.71 -5.96 4.58
CA ALA A 90 -6.38 -6.05 5.16
C ALA A 90 -6.31 -5.43 6.56
N ILE A 91 -6.97 -4.29 6.79
CA ILE A 91 -6.91 -3.62 8.09
C ILE A 91 -7.97 -4.11 9.07
N ASN A 92 -8.98 -4.83 8.60
CA ASN A 92 -10.00 -5.44 9.46
C ASN A 92 -9.65 -6.86 9.87
N ASN A 93 -8.69 -7.48 9.21
CA ASN A 93 -8.24 -8.83 9.52
C ASN A 93 -7.01 -8.76 10.41
N PRO A 94 -7.08 -9.22 11.65
CA PRO A 94 -5.88 -9.38 12.45
C PRO A 94 -5.07 -10.52 11.84
N ALA A 95 -3.86 -10.21 11.42
CA ALA A 95 -2.97 -11.23 10.87
C ALA A 95 -2.46 -12.13 11.99
#